data_ca3f6a9f95970e34778f926c80f9bd3f
#
_entry.id   ca3f6a9f95970e34778f926c80f9bd3f
#
_cell.length_a   1.000
_cell.length_b   1.000
_cell.length_c   1.000
_cell.angle_alpha   90.00
_cell.angle_beta   90.00
_cell.angle_gamma   90.00
#
_symmetry.space_group_name_H-M   'P 1'
#
loop_
_entity.id
_entity.type
_entity.pdbx_description
1 polymer ?
#
loop_
_entity_poly.entity_id
_entity_poly.type
_entity_poly.pdbx_seq_one_letter_code
_entity_poly.pdbx_strand_id
1 'polypeptide(L)'
;SLSQASYNFIINEALGDSYEIQAGRMASQRGGSQQIRQFGDRMVSDHTTLTQQLGMVLQTNGTPVVTPAALDPRHLTMINDLTVAQGPDFDRRYAIQQVSAHREAVALLESYAQSGDNPALRQWAMQTLAMVQEHLRLAQMLPGAAG
;
A
#
# COMPACT_ATOMS: atom_id res chain seq x y z
N SER A 1 24.58 -6.26 6.36
CA SER A 1 23.30 -6.54 6.99
C SER A 1 22.47 -5.28 7.12
N LEU A 2 21.15 -5.43 7.23
CA LEU A 2 20.25 -4.31 7.37
C LEU A 2 20.10 -3.91 8.84
N SER A 3 19.97 -2.59 9.08
CA SER A 3 19.60 -2.08 10.40
C SER A 3 18.18 -2.52 10.77
N GLN A 4 17.86 -2.46 12.05
CA GLN A 4 16.50 -2.72 12.53
C GLN A 4 15.50 -1.75 11.90
N ALA A 5 15.88 -0.48 11.74
CA ALA A 5 15.02 0.53 11.12
C ALA A 5 14.73 0.19 9.66
N SER A 6 15.74 -0.24 8.89
CA SER A 6 15.54 -0.69 7.51
C SER A 6 14.69 -1.94 7.43
N TYR A 7 14.89 -2.88 8.35
CA TYR A 7 14.08 -4.09 8.41
C TYR A 7 12.60 -3.78 8.68
N ASN A 8 12.34 -2.88 9.63
CA ASN A 8 10.99 -2.44 9.96
C ASN A 8 10.33 -1.73 8.77
N PHE A 9 11.08 -0.90 8.06
CA PHE A 9 10.60 -0.25 6.85
C PHE A 9 10.15 -1.27 5.79
N ILE A 10 10.98 -2.29 5.54
CA ILE A 10 10.68 -3.34 4.56
C ILE A 10 9.41 -4.10 4.95
N ILE A 11 9.28 -4.49 6.22
CA ILE A 11 8.11 -5.24 6.71
C ILE A 11 6.85 -4.39 6.56
N ASN A 12 6.90 -3.12 6.94
CA ASN A 12 5.75 -2.23 6.84
C ASN A 12 5.34 -2.01 5.38
N GLU A 13 6.30 -1.85 4.47
CA GLU A 13 6.01 -1.75 3.04
C GLU A 13 5.38 -3.03 2.50
N ALA A 14 5.91 -4.20 2.88
CA ALA A 14 5.37 -5.48 2.42
C ALA A 14 3.95 -5.72 2.93
N LEU A 15 3.66 -5.39 4.19
CA LEU A 15 2.31 -5.48 4.76
C LEU A 15 1.35 -4.53 4.07
N GLY A 16 1.77 -3.30 3.82
CA GLY A 16 0.97 -2.30 3.11
C GLY A 16 0.65 -2.74 1.69
N ASP A 17 1.64 -3.26 0.96
CA ASP A 17 1.42 -3.78 -0.40
C ASP A 17 0.44 -4.96 -0.40
N SER A 18 0.58 -5.88 0.56
CA SER A 18 -0.33 -7.02 0.68
C SER A 18 -1.77 -6.56 0.96
N TYR A 19 -1.94 -5.58 1.86
CA TYR A 19 -3.25 -4.99 2.11
C TYR A 19 -3.82 -4.37 0.83
N GLU A 20 -3.05 -3.55 0.12
CA GLU A 20 -3.52 -2.87 -1.09
C GLU A 20 -3.93 -3.85 -2.19
N ILE A 21 -3.18 -4.93 -2.36
CA ILE A 21 -3.53 -5.96 -3.35
C ILE A 21 -4.85 -6.64 -2.98
N GLN A 22 -5.03 -7.01 -1.71
CA GLN A 22 -6.26 -7.65 -1.26
C GLN A 22 -7.46 -6.70 -1.33
N ALA A 23 -7.34 -5.50 -0.79
CA ALA A 23 -8.40 -4.48 -0.82
C ALA A 23 -8.71 -4.06 -2.26
N GLY A 24 -7.68 -3.92 -3.09
CA GLY A 24 -7.84 -3.55 -4.50
C GLY A 24 -8.62 -4.60 -5.29
N ARG A 25 -8.38 -5.88 -5.05
CA ARG A 25 -9.17 -6.96 -5.66
C ARG A 25 -10.64 -6.89 -5.25
N MET A 26 -10.90 -6.61 -3.98
CA MET A 26 -12.27 -6.46 -3.49
C MET A 26 -12.95 -5.27 -4.17
N ALA A 27 -12.27 -4.13 -4.29
CA ALA A 27 -12.80 -2.95 -4.97
C ALA A 27 -13.07 -3.22 -6.45
N SER A 28 -12.17 -3.93 -7.13
CA SER A 28 -12.34 -4.32 -8.54
C SER A 28 -13.59 -5.19 -8.73
N GLN A 29 -13.85 -6.11 -7.80
CA GLN A 29 -14.96 -7.07 -7.92
C GLN A 29 -16.27 -6.53 -7.37
N ARG A 30 -16.24 -5.72 -6.31
CA ARG A 30 -17.42 -5.33 -5.53
C ARG A 30 -17.74 -3.84 -5.58
N GLY A 31 -16.87 -3.01 -6.13
CA GLY A 31 -17.08 -1.57 -6.21
C GLY A 31 -18.37 -1.23 -6.97
N GLY A 32 -19.16 -0.33 -6.43
CA GLY A 32 -20.41 0.13 -7.05
C GLY A 32 -20.17 1.12 -8.18
N SER A 33 -19.14 1.97 -8.07
CA SER A 33 -18.79 2.92 -9.12
C SER A 33 -17.63 2.39 -9.96
N GLN A 34 -17.63 2.81 -11.23
CA GLN A 34 -16.54 2.48 -12.15
C GLN A 34 -15.21 3.04 -11.62
N GLN A 35 -15.23 4.24 -11.04
CA GLN A 35 -14.04 4.89 -10.50
C GLN A 35 -13.41 4.07 -9.37
N ILE A 36 -14.23 3.52 -8.47
CA ILE A 36 -13.76 2.63 -7.39
C ILE A 36 -13.14 1.35 -7.98
N ARG A 37 -13.82 0.73 -8.94
CA ARG A 37 -13.30 -0.50 -9.57
C ARG A 37 -11.97 -0.26 -10.29
N GLN A 38 -11.86 0.83 -11.03
CA GLN A 38 -10.63 1.17 -11.74
C GLN A 38 -9.48 1.50 -10.78
N PHE A 39 -9.77 2.21 -9.69
CA PHE A 39 -8.77 2.49 -8.67
C PHE A 39 -8.27 1.18 -8.04
N GLY A 40 -9.19 0.26 -7.73
CA GLY A 40 -8.83 -1.06 -7.22
C GLY A 40 -7.90 -1.83 -8.17
N ASP A 41 -8.21 -1.83 -9.46
CA ASP A 41 -7.37 -2.47 -10.48
C ASP A 41 -5.96 -1.87 -10.49
N ARG A 42 -5.88 -0.55 -10.39
CA ARG A 42 -4.61 0.15 -10.37
C ARG A 42 -3.80 -0.20 -9.12
N MET A 43 -4.46 -0.30 -7.95
CA MET A 43 -3.76 -0.69 -6.71
C MET A 43 -3.20 -2.10 -6.81
N VAL A 44 -3.94 -3.04 -7.37
CA VAL A 44 -3.45 -4.41 -7.58
C VAL A 44 -2.20 -4.39 -8.48
N SER A 45 -2.27 -3.70 -9.61
CA SER A 45 -1.17 -3.65 -10.57
C SER A 45 0.07 -2.96 -9.97
N ASP A 46 -0.10 -1.76 -9.43
CA ASP A 46 1.02 -0.95 -8.96
C ASP A 46 1.68 -1.57 -7.72
N HIS A 47 0.90 -2.08 -6.77
CA HIS A 47 1.47 -2.67 -5.55
C HIS A 47 2.08 -4.06 -5.81
N THR A 48 1.61 -4.79 -6.81
CA THR A 48 2.29 -6.00 -7.28
C THR A 48 3.67 -5.66 -7.83
N THR A 49 3.76 -4.61 -8.65
CA THR A 49 5.04 -4.11 -9.18
C THR A 49 5.98 -3.66 -8.06
N LEU A 50 5.45 -2.91 -7.08
CA LEU A 50 6.25 -2.44 -5.93
C LEU A 50 6.81 -3.61 -5.12
N THR A 51 6.01 -4.65 -4.91
CA THR A 51 6.46 -5.87 -4.22
C THR A 51 7.62 -6.52 -4.96
N GLN A 52 7.51 -6.64 -6.28
CA GLN A 52 8.56 -7.23 -7.11
C GLN A 52 9.83 -6.38 -7.09
N GLN A 53 9.72 -5.06 -7.20
CA GLN A 53 10.85 -4.14 -7.16
C GLN A 53 11.58 -4.21 -5.82
N LEU A 54 10.84 -4.21 -4.71
CA LEU A 54 11.43 -4.32 -3.38
C LEU A 54 12.17 -5.63 -3.23
N GLY A 55 11.61 -6.74 -3.71
CA GLY A 55 12.26 -8.04 -3.73
C GLY A 55 13.58 -8.00 -4.49
N MET A 56 13.63 -7.32 -5.64
CA MET A 56 14.86 -7.18 -6.44
C MET A 56 15.93 -6.35 -5.71
N VAL A 57 15.52 -5.25 -5.05
CA VAL A 57 16.45 -4.42 -4.26
C VAL A 57 17.05 -5.25 -3.15
N LEU A 58 16.25 -6.02 -2.42
CA LEU A 58 16.71 -6.87 -1.33
C LEU A 58 17.66 -7.95 -1.84
N GLN A 59 17.32 -8.62 -2.93
CA GLN A 59 18.15 -9.67 -3.52
C GLN A 59 19.50 -9.12 -3.97
N THR A 60 19.51 -7.96 -4.63
CA THR A 60 20.76 -7.31 -5.08
C THR A 60 21.65 -6.94 -3.91
N ASN A 61 21.08 -6.63 -2.75
CA ASN A 61 21.83 -6.31 -1.53
C ASN A 61 22.13 -7.54 -0.67
N GLY A 62 21.91 -8.75 -1.18
CA GLY A 62 22.19 -9.99 -0.47
C GLY A 62 21.28 -10.26 0.72
N THR A 63 20.12 -9.64 0.75
CA THR A 63 19.13 -9.78 1.84
C THR A 63 18.03 -10.74 1.39
N PRO A 64 17.66 -11.73 2.22
CA PRO A 64 16.52 -12.59 1.90
C PRO A 64 15.24 -11.77 1.74
N VAL A 65 14.43 -12.15 0.76
CA VAL A 65 13.12 -11.52 0.56
C VAL A 65 12.20 -11.90 1.72
N VAL A 66 11.65 -10.91 2.40
CA VAL A 66 10.69 -11.12 3.48
C VAL A 66 9.30 -10.94 2.90
N THR A 67 8.56 -12.04 2.83
CA THR A 67 7.13 -12.01 2.45
C THR A 67 6.32 -12.29 3.71
N PRO A 68 5.47 -11.34 4.15
CA PRO A 68 4.61 -11.60 5.31
C PRO A 68 3.68 -12.78 5.02
N ALA A 69 3.58 -13.72 5.95
CA ALA A 69 2.70 -14.87 5.81
C ALA A 69 1.23 -14.49 5.96
N ALA A 70 0.95 -13.39 6.69
CA ALA A 70 -0.41 -12.90 6.95
C ALA A 70 -0.37 -11.41 7.22
N LEU A 71 -1.53 -10.75 7.11
CA LEU A 71 -1.66 -9.37 7.50
C LEU A 71 -1.55 -9.21 9.02
N ASP A 72 -0.99 -8.10 9.45
CA ASP A 72 -1.01 -7.68 10.84
C ASP A 72 -2.45 -7.38 11.30
N PRO A 73 -2.71 -7.34 12.64
CA PRO A 73 -4.07 -7.16 13.15
C PRO A 73 -4.79 -5.92 12.62
N ARG A 74 -4.07 -4.80 12.45
CA ARG A 74 -4.68 -3.55 11.98
C ARG A 74 -5.16 -3.68 10.53
N HIS A 75 -4.31 -4.19 9.64
CA HIS A 75 -4.70 -4.38 8.24
C HIS A 75 -5.77 -5.47 8.09
N LEU A 76 -5.71 -6.51 8.92
CA LEU A 76 -6.75 -7.55 8.92
C LEU A 76 -8.11 -6.96 9.31
N THR A 77 -8.16 -6.08 10.30
CA THR A 77 -9.38 -5.37 10.67
C THR A 77 -9.94 -4.54 9.51
N MET A 78 -9.06 -3.86 8.78
CA MET A 78 -9.47 -3.08 7.61
C MET A 78 -10.09 -3.97 6.52
N ILE A 79 -9.47 -5.11 6.23
CA ILE A 79 -10.02 -6.08 5.27
C ILE A 79 -11.37 -6.62 5.75
N ASN A 80 -11.49 -6.96 7.05
CA ASN A 80 -12.75 -7.43 7.61
C ASN A 80 -13.86 -6.40 7.50
N ASP A 81 -13.56 -5.12 7.72
CA ASP A 81 -14.52 -4.03 7.55
C ASP A 81 -15.04 -3.95 6.11
N LEU A 82 -14.15 -4.17 5.14
CA LEU A 82 -14.56 -4.21 3.73
C LEU A 82 -15.39 -5.45 3.42
N THR A 83 -15.03 -6.58 4.01
CA THR A 83 -15.71 -7.86 3.78
C THR A 83 -17.18 -7.81 4.17
N VAL A 84 -17.51 -7.17 5.31
CA VAL A 84 -18.89 -7.09 5.83
C VAL A 84 -19.69 -5.95 5.23
N ALA A 85 -19.04 -4.95 4.63
CA ALA A 85 -19.72 -3.81 4.03
C ALA A 85 -20.51 -4.24 2.79
N GLN A 86 -21.66 -3.62 2.54
CA GLN A 86 -22.52 -3.94 1.41
C GLN A 86 -22.95 -2.67 0.68
N GLY A 87 -23.13 -2.80 -0.64
CA GLY A 87 -23.62 -1.71 -1.48
C GLY A 87 -22.77 -0.45 -1.38
N PRO A 88 -23.39 0.74 -1.29
CA PRO A 88 -22.67 2.01 -1.23
C PRO A 88 -21.75 2.14 -0.01
N ASP A 89 -22.00 1.39 1.06
CA ASP A 89 -21.15 1.42 2.24
C ASP A 89 -19.77 0.82 1.95
N PHE A 90 -19.69 -0.18 1.07
CA PHE A 90 -18.39 -0.70 0.63
C PHE A 90 -17.55 0.40 -0.02
N ASP A 91 -18.10 1.11 -0.99
CA ASP A 91 -17.38 2.17 -1.70
C ASP A 91 -16.88 3.24 -0.74
N ARG A 92 -17.73 3.67 0.19
CA ARG A 92 -17.39 4.69 1.19
C ARG A 92 -16.24 4.23 2.10
N ARG A 93 -16.33 3.03 2.64
CA ARG A 93 -15.30 2.48 3.53
C ARG A 93 -13.97 2.31 2.77
N TYR A 94 -14.03 1.77 1.55
CA TYR A 94 -12.85 1.60 0.72
C TYR A 94 -12.16 2.95 0.47
N ALA A 95 -12.91 3.96 0.03
CA ALA A 95 -12.37 5.28 -0.26
C ALA A 95 -11.70 5.91 0.97
N ILE A 96 -12.36 5.84 2.13
CA ILE A 96 -11.81 6.38 3.39
C ILE A 96 -10.53 5.64 3.77
N GLN A 97 -10.53 4.31 3.67
CA GLN A 97 -9.33 3.51 3.96
C GLN A 97 -8.18 3.86 3.02
N GLN A 98 -8.45 4.08 1.74
CA GLN A 98 -7.42 4.40 0.76
C GLN A 98 -6.75 5.74 1.06
N VAL A 99 -7.52 6.76 1.43
CA VAL A 99 -6.95 8.06 1.84
C VAL A 99 -6.05 7.89 3.05
N SER A 100 -6.54 7.21 4.09
CA SER A 100 -5.79 7.00 5.33
C SER A 100 -4.51 6.18 5.10
N ALA A 101 -4.63 5.05 4.39
CA ALA A 101 -3.49 4.17 4.11
C ALA A 101 -2.42 4.87 3.27
N HIS A 102 -2.83 5.68 2.29
CA HIS A 102 -1.87 6.38 1.44
C HIS A 102 -1.20 7.55 2.17
N ARG A 103 -1.89 8.23 3.09
CA ARG A 103 -1.24 9.23 3.94
C ARG A 103 -0.17 8.61 4.81
N GLU A 104 -0.43 7.45 5.40
CA GLU A 104 0.56 6.72 6.18
C GLU A 104 1.74 6.28 5.33
N ALA A 105 1.47 5.77 4.13
CA ALA A 105 2.51 5.33 3.21
C ALA A 105 3.41 6.49 2.78
N VAL A 106 2.83 7.65 2.48
CA VAL A 106 3.60 8.86 2.15
C VAL A 106 4.53 9.21 3.30
N ALA A 107 4.02 9.25 4.53
CA ALA A 107 4.84 9.60 5.70
C ALA A 107 5.99 8.60 5.91
N LEU A 108 5.73 7.31 5.77
CA LEU A 108 6.75 6.26 5.92
C LEU A 108 7.84 6.39 4.85
N LEU A 109 7.44 6.58 3.59
CA LEU A 109 8.37 6.70 2.48
C LEU A 109 9.19 7.99 2.56
N GLU A 110 8.58 9.12 2.93
CA GLU A 110 9.30 10.38 3.14
C GLU A 110 10.36 10.23 4.22
N SER A 111 9.99 9.64 5.34
CA SER A 111 10.91 9.44 6.47
C SER A 111 12.11 8.59 6.06
N TYR A 112 11.87 7.47 5.39
CA TYR A 112 12.97 6.60 4.97
C TYR A 112 13.80 7.25 3.86
N ALA A 113 13.19 7.96 2.92
CA ALA A 113 13.90 8.67 1.86
C ALA A 113 14.87 9.72 2.41
N GLN A 114 14.51 10.35 3.54
CA GLN A 114 15.35 11.37 4.18
C GLN A 114 16.43 10.77 5.08
N SER A 115 16.09 9.74 5.85
CA SER A 115 16.91 9.27 6.97
C SER A 115 17.33 7.81 6.90
N GLY A 116 16.84 7.06 5.90
CA GLY A 116 17.16 5.65 5.76
C GLY A 116 18.66 5.42 5.59
N ASP A 117 19.17 4.38 6.25
CA ASP A 117 20.62 4.11 6.27
C ASP A 117 21.09 3.21 5.13
N ASN A 118 20.18 2.54 4.43
CA ASN A 118 20.56 1.73 3.27
C ASN A 118 20.35 2.55 1.98
N PRO A 119 21.42 2.82 1.21
CA PRO A 119 21.31 3.69 0.04
C PRO A 119 20.36 3.17 -1.05
N ALA A 120 20.34 1.88 -1.30
CA ALA A 120 19.50 1.28 -2.33
C ALA A 120 18.01 1.36 -1.93
N LEU A 121 17.71 1.09 -0.66
CA LEU A 121 16.35 1.23 -0.14
C LEU A 121 15.90 2.69 -0.10
N ARG A 122 16.80 3.59 0.26
CA ARG A 122 16.49 5.03 0.24
C ARG A 122 16.13 5.50 -1.17
N GLN A 123 16.89 5.06 -2.16
CA GLN A 123 16.62 5.37 -3.57
C GLN A 123 15.25 4.82 -4.00
N TRP A 124 14.97 3.58 -3.66
CA TRP A 124 13.68 2.96 -3.93
C TRP A 124 12.53 3.71 -3.26
N ALA A 125 12.73 4.14 -2.00
CA ALA A 125 11.74 4.92 -1.27
C ALA A 125 11.44 6.25 -1.96
N MET A 126 12.47 6.93 -2.46
CA MET A 126 12.30 8.20 -3.19
C MET A 126 11.46 8.00 -4.46
N GLN A 127 11.75 6.96 -5.23
CA GLN A 127 11.02 6.66 -6.46
C GLN A 127 9.58 6.25 -6.17
N THR A 128 9.39 5.42 -5.16
CA THR A 128 8.07 4.93 -4.76
C THR A 128 7.20 6.03 -4.19
N LEU A 129 7.80 6.99 -3.49
CA LEU A 129 7.08 8.15 -2.93
C LEU A 129 6.30 8.91 -4.01
N ALA A 130 6.90 9.14 -5.16
CA ALA A 130 6.22 9.84 -6.26
C ALA A 130 4.96 9.10 -6.72
N MET A 131 5.03 7.77 -6.84
CA MET A 131 3.87 6.96 -7.22
C MET A 131 2.78 7.00 -6.15
N VAL A 132 3.16 6.88 -4.89
CA VAL A 132 2.21 6.84 -3.76
C VAL A 132 1.55 8.21 -3.54
N GLN A 133 2.28 9.30 -3.77
CA GLN A 133 1.69 10.65 -3.77
C GLN A 133 0.61 10.78 -4.85
N GLU A 134 0.84 10.24 -6.04
CA GLU A 134 -0.18 10.22 -7.10
C GLU A 134 -1.37 9.35 -6.70
N HIS A 135 -1.14 8.19 -6.08
CA HIS A 135 -2.22 7.36 -5.54
C HIS A 135 -3.06 8.14 -4.52
N LEU A 136 -2.41 8.88 -3.62
CA LEU A 136 -3.12 9.69 -2.61
C LEU A 136 -4.00 10.75 -3.27
N ARG A 137 -3.46 11.44 -4.28
CA ARG A 137 -4.23 12.43 -5.03
C ARG A 137 -5.49 11.81 -5.63
N LEU A 138 -5.35 10.65 -6.27
CA LEU A 138 -6.48 9.93 -6.87
C LEU A 138 -7.46 9.41 -5.80
N ALA A 139 -6.95 8.91 -4.68
CA ALA A 139 -7.78 8.41 -3.59
C ALA A 139 -8.69 9.51 -3.02
N GLN A 140 -8.16 10.72 -2.88
CA GLN A 140 -8.92 11.87 -2.39
C GLN A 140 -10.07 12.26 -3.32
N MET A 141 -10.01 11.85 -4.58
CA MET A 141 -11.05 12.12 -5.58
C MET A 141 -12.09 11.01 -5.68
N LEU A 142 -11.92 9.90 -4.96
CA LEU A 142 -12.87 8.80 -5.01
C LEU A 142 -14.23 9.20 -4.40
N PRO A 143 -15.35 8.67 -4.93
CA PRO A 143 -16.65 8.85 -4.29
C PRO A 143 -16.62 8.36 -2.83
N GLY A 144 -17.05 9.21 -1.91
CA GLY A 144 -17.08 8.88 -0.48
C GLY A 144 -15.80 9.15 0.28
N ALA A 145 -14.73 9.59 -0.39
CA ALA A 145 -13.42 9.82 0.26
C ALA A 145 -13.46 10.91 1.33
N ALA A 146 -14.36 11.87 1.21
CA ALA A 146 -14.49 12.94 2.21
C ALA A 146 -15.30 12.52 3.46
N GLY A 147 -15.74 11.30 3.52
CA GLY A 147 -16.53 10.75 4.63
C GLY A 147 -18.01 10.80 4.34
#